data_9357c44cec8e723d02da2ec972de6f68
#
_entry.id   9357c44cec8e723d02da2ec972de6f68
#
_cell.length_a   1.000
_cell.length_b   1.000
_cell.length_c   1.000
_cell.angle_alpha   90.00
_cell.angle_beta   90.00
_cell.angle_gamma   90.00
#
_symmetry.space_group_name_H-M   'P 1'
#
loop_
_entity.id
_entity.type
_entity.pdbx_description
1 polymer ?
#
loop_
_entity_poly.entity_id
_entity_poly.type
_entity_poly.pdbx_seq_one_letter_code
_entity_poly.pdbx_strand_id
1 'polypeptide(L)'
;AIEEGVVDLEKDTFYDSGSVIVSGARIGCWKAGGHGHQTFLQVLESSCNPGVVKLGNLLGKERLFSYLDLFGFGSKTGIDLNGESKGIIFPLDRVGELELATTAFGQGVSVTPIQQVTAVSAVVNGGSLYKPYIVKSFLEPETNSVIKSYDKTFVRNTISKETSDKMKYALESVV
;
A
#
# COMPACT_ATOMS: atom_id res chain seq x y z
N ALA A 1 -9.06 4.33 1.15
CA ALA A 1 -10.48 4.07 1.37
C ALA A 1 -10.87 4.39 2.84
N ILE A 2 -10.22 3.76 3.82
CA ILE A 2 -10.50 4.01 5.26
C ILE A 2 -10.24 5.47 5.62
N GLU A 3 -9.08 6.02 5.27
CA GLU A 3 -8.70 7.42 5.54
C GLU A 3 -9.70 8.43 4.94
N GLU A 4 -10.26 8.10 3.78
CA GLU A 4 -11.25 8.91 3.10
C GLU A 4 -12.69 8.67 3.59
N GLY A 5 -12.89 7.74 4.52
CA GLY A 5 -14.22 7.41 5.05
C GLY A 5 -15.19 6.84 4.03
N VAL A 6 -14.68 6.30 2.90
CA VAL A 6 -15.53 5.72 1.84
C VAL A 6 -15.89 4.26 2.10
N VAL A 7 -15.36 3.68 3.18
CA VAL A 7 -15.65 2.32 3.62
C VAL A 7 -15.45 2.16 5.13
N ASP A 8 -16.37 1.46 5.76
CA ASP A 8 -16.24 0.89 7.11
C ASP A 8 -15.92 -0.60 6.97
N LEU A 9 -14.79 -1.04 7.54
CA LEU A 9 -14.31 -2.42 7.36
C LEU A 9 -15.26 -3.48 7.91
N GLU A 10 -15.98 -3.18 8.98
CA GLU A 10 -16.83 -4.14 9.69
C GLU A 10 -18.31 -4.05 9.30
N LYS A 11 -18.79 -2.86 8.91
CA LYS A 11 -20.22 -2.62 8.60
C LYS A 11 -20.54 -2.76 7.12
N ASP A 12 -19.65 -2.26 6.26
CA ASP A 12 -19.89 -2.35 4.83
C ASP A 12 -19.59 -3.74 4.31
N THR A 13 -20.44 -4.22 3.39
CA THR A 13 -20.37 -5.57 2.87
C THR A 13 -20.19 -5.60 1.37
N PHE A 14 -19.62 -6.70 0.89
CA PHE A 14 -19.41 -7.00 -0.51
C PHE A 14 -19.85 -8.44 -0.79
N TYR A 15 -20.46 -8.68 -1.96
CA TYR A 15 -20.77 -10.03 -2.44
C TYR A 15 -19.80 -10.43 -3.55
N ASP A 16 -18.97 -11.44 -3.29
CA ASP A 16 -18.05 -12.03 -4.26
C ASP A 16 -18.69 -13.25 -4.93
N SER A 17 -19.03 -13.13 -6.21
CA SER A 17 -19.54 -14.21 -7.06
C SER A 17 -18.43 -15.03 -7.75
N GLY A 18 -17.16 -14.80 -7.38
CA GLY A 18 -16.00 -15.48 -7.95
C GLY A 18 -15.28 -14.69 -9.04
N SER A 19 -15.86 -13.62 -9.57
CA SER A 19 -15.18 -12.71 -10.50
C SER A 19 -15.94 -11.41 -10.70
N VAL A 20 -15.24 -10.41 -11.24
CA VAL A 20 -15.80 -9.15 -11.72
C VAL A 20 -15.31 -8.89 -13.15
N ILE A 21 -16.18 -8.28 -13.97
CA ILE A 21 -15.81 -7.83 -15.33
C ILE A 21 -15.52 -6.34 -15.26
N VAL A 22 -14.35 -5.94 -15.75
CA VAL A 22 -13.93 -4.53 -15.83
C VAL A 22 -13.45 -4.27 -17.24
N SER A 23 -14.11 -3.37 -17.96
CA SER A 23 -13.80 -3.02 -19.36
C SER A 23 -13.61 -4.25 -20.25
N GLY A 24 -14.48 -5.28 -20.09
CA GLY A 24 -14.43 -6.52 -20.84
C GLY A 24 -13.42 -7.58 -20.34
N ALA A 25 -12.52 -7.22 -19.45
CA ALA A 25 -11.57 -8.16 -18.83
C ALA A 25 -12.17 -8.81 -17.57
N ARG A 26 -11.98 -10.12 -17.43
CA ARG A 26 -12.43 -10.86 -16.25
C ARG A 26 -11.34 -10.90 -15.20
N ILE A 27 -11.61 -10.36 -14.02
CA ILE A 27 -10.76 -10.43 -12.83
C ILE A 27 -11.37 -11.50 -11.91
N GLY A 28 -10.66 -12.61 -11.73
CA GLY A 28 -11.10 -13.74 -10.92
C GLY A 28 -10.75 -13.61 -9.44
N CYS A 29 -11.61 -14.14 -8.59
CA CYS A 29 -11.26 -14.52 -7.23
C CYS A 29 -10.41 -15.81 -7.27
N TRP A 30 -9.47 -15.96 -6.33
CA TRP A 30 -8.70 -17.21 -6.23
C TRP A 30 -9.56 -18.38 -5.73
N LYS A 31 -10.63 -18.10 -4.97
CA LYS A 31 -11.59 -19.09 -4.50
C LYS A 31 -12.60 -19.40 -5.60
N ALA A 32 -12.68 -20.65 -6.02
CA ALA A 32 -13.68 -21.11 -6.99
C ALA A 32 -15.10 -20.85 -6.45
N GLY A 33 -15.93 -20.17 -7.25
CA GLY A 33 -17.29 -19.77 -6.85
C GLY A 33 -17.38 -18.53 -5.95
N GLY A 34 -16.21 -17.93 -5.60
CA GLY A 34 -16.15 -16.73 -4.77
C GLY A 34 -16.32 -16.98 -3.27
N HIS A 35 -16.28 -15.91 -2.50
CA HIS A 35 -16.42 -15.94 -1.03
C HIS A 35 -17.87 -15.73 -0.57
N GLY A 36 -18.76 -15.30 -1.47
CA GLY A 36 -20.12 -14.92 -1.10
C GLY A 36 -20.18 -13.57 -0.38
N HIS A 37 -21.08 -13.45 0.59
CA HIS A 37 -21.17 -12.24 1.42
C HIS A 37 -20.01 -12.16 2.40
N GLN A 38 -19.34 -11.01 2.44
CA GLN A 38 -18.24 -10.73 3.35
C GLN A 38 -18.19 -9.24 3.69
N THR A 39 -17.68 -8.88 4.87
CA THR A 39 -17.32 -7.51 5.22
C THR A 39 -16.05 -7.11 4.48
N PHE A 40 -15.72 -5.80 4.43
CA PHE A 40 -14.45 -5.40 3.83
C PHE A 40 -13.22 -5.80 4.67
N LEU A 41 -13.38 -6.05 5.97
CA LEU A 41 -12.36 -6.73 6.77
C LEU A 41 -12.08 -8.13 6.22
N GLN A 42 -13.11 -8.93 5.99
CA GLN A 42 -12.99 -10.27 5.39
C GLN A 42 -12.47 -10.25 3.95
N VAL A 43 -12.74 -9.18 3.18
CA VAL A 43 -12.09 -8.97 1.85
C VAL A 43 -10.58 -8.88 1.98
N LEU A 44 -10.07 -8.18 3.00
CA LEU A 44 -8.63 -8.10 3.27
C LEU A 44 -8.08 -9.44 3.79
N GLU A 45 -8.72 -10.04 4.77
CA GLU A 45 -8.35 -11.36 5.34
C GLU A 45 -8.23 -12.45 4.28
N SER A 46 -9.19 -12.50 3.37
CA SER A 46 -9.23 -13.52 2.31
C SER A 46 -8.47 -13.12 1.04
N SER A 47 -7.89 -11.93 0.99
CA SER A 47 -7.22 -11.40 -0.22
C SER A 47 -8.12 -11.49 -1.48
N CYS A 48 -9.38 -11.06 -1.35
CA CYS A 48 -10.39 -11.18 -2.40
C CYS A 48 -10.19 -10.10 -3.48
N ASN A 49 -9.66 -10.47 -4.65
CA ASN A 49 -9.43 -9.53 -5.75
C ASN A 49 -10.69 -8.73 -6.15
N PRO A 50 -11.87 -9.34 -6.41
CA PRO A 50 -13.10 -8.60 -6.73
C PRO A 50 -13.47 -7.57 -5.65
N GLY A 51 -13.29 -7.92 -4.37
CA GLY A 51 -13.55 -7.00 -3.25
C GLY A 51 -12.59 -5.82 -3.23
N VAL A 52 -11.29 -6.05 -3.48
CA VAL A 52 -10.29 -4.98 -3.56
C VAL A 52 -10.51 -4.08 -4.79
N VAL A 53 -10.95 -4.65 -5.94
CA VAL A 53 -11.38 -3.86 -7.10
C VAL A 53 -12.54 -2.93 -6.72
N LYS A 54 -13.52 -3.42 -5.95
CA LYS A 54 -14.61 -2.58 -5.45
C LYS A 54 -14.11 -1.44 -4.57
N LEU A 55 -13.13 -1.70 -3.68
CA LEU A 55 -12.48 -0.64 -2.88
C LEU A 55 -11.78 0.40 -3.74
N GLY A 56 -11.05 -0.03 -4.76
CA GLY A 56 -10.39 0.87 -5.72
C GLY A 56 -11.40 1.77 -6.44
N ASN A 57 -12.53 1.20 -6.87
CA ASN A 57 -13.59 1.96 -7.54
C ASN A 57 -14.30 2.94 -6.60
N LEU A 58 -14.51 2.58 -5.33
CA LEU A 58 -15.07 3.50 -4.31
C LEU A 58 -14.13 4.67 -4.02
N LEU A 59 -12.83 4.42 -4.00
CA LEU A 59 -11.82 5.46 -3.77
C LEU A 59 -11.67 6.37 -4.99
N GLY A 60 -11.71 5.79 -6.19
CA GLY A 60 -11.47 6.49 -7.46
C GLY A 60 -9.98 6.66 -7.78
N LYS A 61 -9.69 6.85 -9.07
CA LYS A 61 -8.31 6.84 -9.57
C LYS A 61 -7.46 8.00 -9.03
N GLU A 62 -8.02 9.19 -8.95
CA GLU A 62 -7.29 10.37 -8.49
C GLU A 62 -6.80 10.19 -7.06
N ARG A 63 -7.66 9.70 -6.15
CA ARG A 63 -7.30 9.47 -4.76
C ARG A 63 -6.35 8.29 -4.63
N LEU A 64 -6.60 7.16 -5.31
CA LEU A 64 -5.72 5.99 -5.26
C LEU A 64 -4.29 6.38 -5.66
N PHE A 65 -4.12 7.07 -6.78
CA PHE A 65 -2.80 7.47 -7.28
C PHE A 65 -2.14 8.57 -6.43
N SER A 66 -2.93 9.48 -5.85
CA SER A 66 -2.44 10.43 -4.85
C SER A 66 -1.87 9.71 -3.61
N TYR A 67 -2.53 8.65 -3.12
CA TYR A 67 -2.00 7.86 -2.01
C TYR A 67 -0.76 7.06 -2.42
N LEU A 68 -0.69 6.50 -3.63
CA LEU A 68 0.54 5.84 -4.10
C LEU A 68 1.73 6.80 -4.05
N ASP A 69 1.58 8.04 -4.54
CA ASP A 69 2.62 9.07 -4.45
C ASP A 69 2.91 9.45 -2.99
N LEU A 70 1.87 9.61 -2.17
CA LEU A 70 2.01 9.97 -0.76
C LEU A 70 2.82 8.92 0.02
N PHE A 71 2.65 7.64 -0.30
CA PHE A 71 3.43 6.52 0.25
C PHE A 71 4.81 6.35 -0.40
N GLY A 72 5.15 7.16 -1.42
CA GLY A 72 6.47 7.19 -2.06
C GLY A 72 6.64 6.19 -3.21
N PHE A 73 5.58 5.54 -3.67
CA PHE A 73 5.64 4.69 -4.86
C PHE A 73 5.87 5.52 -6.13
N GLY A 74 6.64 4.99 -7.07
CA GLY A 74 7.01 5.71 -8.30
C GLY A 74 8.18 6.69 -8.13
N SER A 75 8.71 6.86 -6.92
CA SER A 75 9.85 7.72 -6.60
C SER A 75 10.94 6.93 -5.86
N LYS A 76 12.20 7.37 -5.96
CA LYS A 76 13.29 6.80 -5.17
C LYS A 76 13.09 7.15 -3.70
N THR A 77 13.33 6.19 -2.80
CA THR A 77 13.27 6.43 -1.34
C THR A 77 14.45 7.27 -0.84
N GLY A 78 15.53 7.30 -1.61
CA GLY A 78 16.77 7.96 -1.25
C GLY A 78 17.58 7.19 -0.21
N ILE A 79 17.38 5.86 -0.11
CA ILE A 79 18.23 4.98 0.72
C ILE A 79 19.71 5.18 0.36
N ASP A 80 20.60 4.97 1.33
CA ASP A 80 22.06 5.10 1.19
C ASP A 80 22.72 3.92 0.42
N LEU A 81 22.05 3.44 -0.63
CA LEU A 81 22.53 2.43 -1.56
C LEU A 81 22.53 2.95 -3.01
N ASN A 82 23.52 2.50 -3.79
CA ASN A 82 23.57 2.79 -5.22
C ASN A 82 22.60 1.90 -6.01
N GLY A 83 22.16 2.40 -7.19
CA GLY A 83 21.35 1.61 -8.11
C GLY A 83 19.86 1.53 -7.77
N GLU A 84 19.35 2.41 -6.89
CA GLU A 84 17.93 2.43 -6.55
C GLU A 84 17.03 2.72 -7.76
N SER A 85 16.03 1.87 -8.00
CA SER A 85 14.97 2.08 -8.99
C SER A 85 13.79 2.81 -8.37
N LYS A 86 13.05 3.56 -9.19
CA LYS A 86 11.78 4.20 -8.77
C LYS A 86 10.54 3.32 -8.93
N GLY A 87 10.71 2.09 -9.50
CA GLY A 87 9.56 1.28 -9.89
C GLY A 87 8.84 1.81 -11.14
N ILE A 88 7.67 1.27 -11.42
CA ILE A 88 6.84 1.66 -12.57
C ILE A 88 5.41 1.85 -12.06
N ILE A 89 4.89 3.06 -12.20
CA ILE A 89 3.50 3.44 -11.89
C ILE A 89 2.91 4.07 -13.17
N PHE A 90 1.69 3.71 -13.52
CA PHE A 90 1.00 4.35 -14.63
C PHE A 90 0.87 5.86 -14.42
N PRO A 91 1.13 6.69 -15.42
CA PRO A 91 0.76 8.10 -15.37
C PRO A 91 -0.77 8.22 -15.34
N LEU A 92 -1.28 9.15 -14.52
CA LEU A 92 -2.71 9.25 -14.19
C LEU A 92 -3.61 9.47 -15.42
N ASP A 93 -3.11 10.17 -16.43
CA ASP A 93 -3.79 10.41 -17.73
C ASP A 93 -4.00 9.14 -18.56
N ARG A 94 -3.24 8.08 -18.28
CA ARG A 94 -3.37 6.75 -18.92
C ARG A 94 -4.15 5.73 -18.09
N VAL A 95 -4.64 6.12 -16.93
CA VAL A 95 -5.40 5.24 -16.05
C VAL A 95 -6.87 5.21 -16.47
N GLY A 96 -7.29 4.12 -17.09
CA GLY A 96 -8.68 3.75 -17.30
C GLY A 96 -9.22 2.87 -16.16
N GLU A 97 -10.40 2.31 -16.37
CA GLU A 97 -11.06 1.44 -15.38
C GLU A 97 -10.27 0.16 -15.09
N LEU A 98 -9.67 -0.44 -16.13
CA LEU A 98 -8.89 -1.68 -15.98
C LEU A 98 -7.58 -1.42 -15.22
N GLU A 99 -6.87 -0.33 -15.53
CA GLU A 99 -5.65 0.07 -14.83
C GLU A 99 -5.94 0.41 -13.37
N LEU A 100 -7.06 1.09 -13.10
CA LEU A 100 -7.52 1.35 -11.73
C LEU A 100 -7.75 0.05 -10.98
N ALA A 101 -8.50 -0.87 -11.56
CA ALA A 101 -8.82 -2.16 -10.96
C ALA A 101 -7.55 -2.98 -10.69
N THR A 102 -6.66 -3.11 -11.68
CA THR A 102 -5.41 -3.89 -11.54
C THR A 102 -4.44 -3.26 -10.54
N THR A 103 -4.37 -1.94 -10.51
CA THR A 103 -3.57 -1.21 -9.52
C THR A 103 -4.10 -1.43 -8.10
N ALA A 104 -5.43 -1.46 -7.91
CA ALA A 104 -6.03 -1.63 -6.60
C ALA A 104 -5.62 -2.93 -5.91
N PHE A 105 -5.51 -4.04 -6.65
CA PHE A 105 -5.03 -5.32 -6.09
C PHE A 105 -3.55 -5.63 -6.40
N GLY A 106 -2.77 -4.63 -6.83
CA GLY A 106 -1.31 -4.71 -6.90
C GLY A 106 -0.72 -5.33 -8.16
N GLN A 107 -1.51 -5.57 -9.22
CA GLN A 107 -1.01 -6.09 -10.51
C GLN A 107 -0.70 -5.01 -11.55
N GLY A 108 -1.16 -3.80 -11.35
CA GLY A 108 -0.95 -2.66 -12.26
C GLY A 108 0.31 -1.83 -11.96
N VAL A 109 1.13 -2.25 -11.01
CA VAL A 109 2.29 -1.48 -10.54
C VAL A 109 3.51 -2.38 -10.38
N SER A 110 4.71 -1.80 -10.54
CA SER A 110 5.98 -2.44 -10.17
C SER A 110 6.67 -1.58 -9.14
N VAL A 111 6.93 -2.14 -7.96
CA VAL A 111 7.53 -1.44 -6.82
C VAL A 111 8.80 -2.15 -6.37
N THR A 112 9.73 -1.41 -5.77
CA THR A 112 10.92 -2.03 -5.19
C THR A 112 10.61 -2.56 -3.79
N PRO A 113 11.33 -3.62 -3.32
CA PRO A 113 11.16 -4.11 -1.95
C PRO A 113 11.31 -3.01 -0.90
N ILE A 114 12.23 -2.07 -1.09
CA ILE A 114 12.44 -0.98 -0.13
C ILE A 114 11.27 0.01 -0.13
N GLN A 115 10.66 0.31 -1.27
CA GLN A 115 9.43 1.10 -1.33
C GLN A 115 8.31 0.40 -0.57
N GLN A 116 8.13 -0.91 -0.78
CA GLN A 116 7.10 -1.71 -0.10
C GLN A 116 7.28 -1.69 1.42
N VAL A 117 8.49 -1.99 1.90
CA VAL A 117 8.80 -1.96 3.34
C VAL A 117 8.57 -0.58 3.94
N THR A 118 9.01 0.48 3.25
CA THR A 118 8.86 1.86 3.71
C THR A 118 7.37 2.25 3.80
N ALA A 119 6.56 1.89 2.79
CA ALA A 119 5.13 2.15 2.78
C ALA A 119 4.39 1.39 3.89
N VAL A 120 4.65 0.08 4.04
CA VAL A 120 4.03 -0.74 5.10
C VAL A 120 4.45 -0.22 6.48
N SER A 121 5.72 0.17 6.66
CA SER A 121 6.19 0.78 7.92
C SER A 121 5.41 2.05 8.24
N ALA A 122 5.13 2.90 7.25
CA ALA A 122 4.32 4.11 7.45
C ALA A 122 2.88 3.76 7.84
N VAL A 123 2.30 2.72 7.25
CA VAL A 123 0.94 2.26 7.62
C VAL A 123 0.85 1.86 9.10
N VAL A 124 1.87 1.16 9.64
CA VAL A 124 1.80 0.58 11.00
C VAL A 124 2.41 1.45 12.09
N ASN A 125 3.11 2.54 11.76
CA ASN A 125 3.81 3.39 12.74
C ASN A 125 3.05 4.68 13.11
N GLY A 126 1.78 4.80 12.74
CA GLY A 126 0.97 6.00 12.97
C GLY A 126 0.90 6.94 11.75
N GLY A 127 1.25 6.44 10.56
CA GLY A 127 1.11 7.19 9.31
C GLY A 127 2.35 7.99 8.88
N SER A 128 3.46 7.85 9.58
CA SER A 128 4.67 8.65 9.32
C SER A 128 5.61 7.95 8.34
N LEU A 129 5.87 8.57 7.18
CA LEU A 129 6.86 8.11 6.21
C LEU A 129 8.24 8.62 6.61
N TYR A 130 9.20 7.70 6.69
CA TYR A 130 10.61 8.01 6.96
C TYR A 130 11.49 7.59 5.78
N LYS A 131 12.58 8.33 5.56
CA LYS A 131 13.62 7.92 4.64
C LYS A 131 14.33 6.68 5.20
N PRO A 132 14.38 5.55 4.45
CA PRO A 132 15.13 4.39 4.89
C PRO A 132 16.63 4.65 4.83
N TYR A 133 17.39 4.02 5.73
CA TYR A 133 18.85 4.04 5.74
C TYR A 133 19.38 2.72 6.31
N ILE A 134 20.61 2.35 5.93
CA ILE A 134 21.29 1.13 6.37
C ILE A 134 22.41 1.47 7.34
N VAL A 135 23.18 2.52 7.01
CA VAL A 135 24.32 2.93 7.84
C VAL A 135 23.83 3.75 9.01
N LYS A 136 23.93 3.19 10.22
CA LYS A 136 23.58 3.88 11.46
C LYS A 136 24.70 4.83 11.92
N SER A 137 25.95 4.36 11.89
CA SER A 137 27.09 5.14 12.33
C SER A 137 28.41 4.65 11.72
N PHE A 138 29.38 5.55 11.64
CA PHE A 138 30.78 5.23 11.42
C PHE A 138 31.51 5.30 12.75
N LEU A 139 32.33 4.29 13.03
CA LEU A 139 33.11 4.19 14.26
C LEU A 139 34.60 4.29 13.93
N GLU A 140 35.37 4.89 14.84
CA GLU A 140 36.82 4.81 14.83
C GLU A 140 37.28 3.38 15.10
N PRO A 141 38.10 2.75 14.25
CA PRO A 141 38.46 1.35 14.38
C PRO A 141 39.18 0.97 15.70
N GLU A 142 39.99 1.89 16.23
CA GLU A 142 40.80 1.63 17.42
C GLU A 142 40.04 1.88 18.73
N THR A 143 39.20 2.91 18.76
CA THR A 143 38.54 3.37 20.00
C THR A 143 37.06 3.06 20.08
N ASN A 144 36.44 2.59 18.96
CA ASN A 144 34.98 2.45 18.81
C ASN A 144 34.18 3.73 19.08
N SER A 145 34.86 4.88 19.09
CA SER A 145 34.18 6.16 19.24
C SER A 145 33.39 6.51 17.95
N VAL A 146 32.21 7.13 18.12
CA VAL A 146 31.35 7.48 16.98
C VAL A 146 31.95 8.69 16.25
N ILE A 147 32.41 8.49 15.02
CA ILE A 147 32.88 9.55 14.11
C ILE A 147 31.67 10.32 13.53
N LYS A 148 30.64 9.55 13.11
CA LYS A 148 29.44 10.11 12.48
C LYS A 148 28.25 9.18 12.74
N SER A 149 27.10 9.75 13.07
CA SER A 149 25.84 9.00 13.18
C SER A 149 24.79 9.57 12.25
N TYR A 150 23.82 8.72 11.90
CA TYR A 150 22.63 9.08 11.13
C TYR A 150 21.39 8.79 11.96
N ASP A 151 20.47 9.75 11.98
CA ASP A 151 19.18 9.62 12.63
C ASP A 151 18.07 9.41 11.61
N LYS A 152 16.92 8.94 12.10
CA LYS A 152 15.72 8.82 11.28
C LYS A 152 15.32 10.18 10.70
N THR A 153 15.09 10.23 9.40
CA THR A 153 14.66 11.44 8.69
C THR A 153 13.18 11.32 8.36
N PHE A 154 12.36 12.14 9.00
CA PHE A 154 10.93 12.26 8.70
C PHE A 154 10.74 12.90 7.32
N VAL A 155 9.85 12.32 6.49
CA VAL A 155 9.53 12.82 5.16
C VAL A 155 8.17 13.52 5.17
N ARG A 156 7.10 12.80 5.57
CA ARG A 156 5.72 13.31 5.63
C ARG A 156 4.78 12.37 6.36
N ASN A 157 3.59 12.83 6.68
CA ASN A 157 2.49 11.97 7.08
C ASN A 157 1.74 11.46 5.83
N THR A 158 1.35 10.19 5.84
CA THR A 158 0.64 9.52 4.74
C THR A 158 -0.82 9.26 5.07
N ILE A 159 -1.11 8.91 6.32
CA ILE A 159 -2.44 8.66 6.86
C ILE A 159 -2.49 9.14 8.31
N SER A 160 -3.70 9.26 8.85
CA SER A 160 -3.92 9.56 10.27
C SER A 160 -3.50 8.39 11.17
N LYS A 161 -3.24 8.70 12.44
CA LYS A 161 -3.01 7.67 13.46
C LYS A 161 -4.22 6.74 13.60
N GLU A 162 -5.43 7.27 13.51
CA GLU A 162 -6.66 6.48 13.58
C GLU A 162 -6.72 5.43 12.46
N THR A 163 -6.45 5.83 11.21
CA THR A 163 -6.39 4.89 10.08
C THR A 163 -5.27 3.89 10.24
N SER A 164 -4.11 4.30 10.75
CA SER A 164 -3.00 3.40 11.06
C SER A 164 -3.42 2.33 12.09
N ASP A 165 -4.13 2.71 13.14
CA ASP A 165 -4.59 1.77 14.17
C ASP A 165 -5.65 0.79 13.62
N LYS A 166 -6.59 1.26 12.78
CA LYS A 166 -7.54 0.40 12.05
C LYS A 166 -6.83 -0.58 11.11
N MET A 167 -5.78 -0.12 10.41
CA MET A 167 -5.01 -0.97 9.51
C MET A 167 -4.20 -2.03 10.26
N LYS A 168 -3.62 -1.71 11.43
CA LYS A 168 -2.97 -2.72 12.28
C LYS A 168 -3.95 -3.81 12.69
N TYR A 169 -5.11 -3.44 13.18
CA TYR A 169 -6.19 -4.38 13.52
C TYR A 169 -6.57 -5.27 12.33
N ALA A 170 -6.79 -4.67 11.16
CA ALA A 170 -7.12 -5.43 9.95
C ALA A 170 -6.00 -6.38 9.49
N LEU A 171 -4.73 -5.98 9.65
CA LEU A 171 -3.59 -6.81 9.26
C LEU A 171 -3.32 -7.95 10.24
N GLU A 172 -3.62 -7.78 11.53
CA GLU A 172 -3.53 -8.85 12.54
C GLU A 172 -4.50 -10.00 12.23
N SER A 173 -5.66 -9.72 11.62
CA SER A 173 -6.65 -10.74 11.26
C SER A 173 -6.30 -11.54 9.99
N VAL A 174 -5.28 -11.13 9.23
CA VAL A 174 -4.82 -11.82 8.00
C VAL A 174 -3.90 -13.01 8.32
N VAL A 175 -3.36 -13.10 9.54
CA VAL A 175 -2.33 -14.11 9.96
C VAL A 175 -2.97 -15.27 10.70
#